data_aa7d5ea87f0d981b067e143fb3d83bd1
#
_entry.id   aa7d5ea87f0d981b067e143fb3d83bd1
#
_cell.length_a   1.000
_cell.length_b   1.000
_cell.length_c   1.000
_cell.angle_alpha   90.00
_cell.angle_beta   90.00
_cell.angle_gamma   90.00
#
_symmetry.space_group_name_H-M   'P 1'
#
loop_
_entity.id
_entity.type
_entity.pdbx_description
1 polymer ?
#
loop_
_entity_poly.entity_id
_entity_poly.type
_entity_poly.pdbx_seq_one_letter_code
_entity_poly.pdbx_strand_id
1 'polypeptide(L)'
;MITYNKHIKLLAWLVASVAMLLPSSVLAQDENTQSQDEKLNTFTIDAELMTRGELRYGGLPDSEDDINNKASFILERTRLGLDYERTFIKAHITGQHSAVWGQAGKGSFNLYEAWVQLTSRQGLFAKIGRQVLSYDDERSIGSNDWAMAATSHGLLKIGYEGGAHKVHAMFAYNQNSESVNGGTVYRNGDKPYKFMQNLWYHYQHPRVPFGASLLFMNIGIQSELDNYVNKTHYQQLVGTYLSYKPSNWSAEGSFYYQFGRNEYDMEISAWMASVKASYSPTRQWQLVGGYDILSGDPFFAVPPGGGIGLGLVHHKTIKGFSPVYGSHHKFYGAMDFFYLSTYYNGFTPGLQNYYLGVNFKPINKLRFDVAYHYLAIATNTKYLDKTLGHELEFSAVYTPIKEISLMLGYSFMHGSKTMEELKRVDTNGNLHWAWLNVIVRPRFLQVKW
;
A
#
# COMPACT_ATOMS: atom_id res chain seq x y z
N MET A 1 -14.02 -9.28 34.55
CA MET A 1 -13.87 -10.70 34.18
C MET A 1 -14.89 -11.21 33.15
N ILE A 2 -15.89 -10.40 32.73
CA ILE A 2 -17.01 -10.85 31.87
C ILE A 2 -16.83 -10.48 30.38
N THR A 3 -15.95 -9.54 30.05
CA THR A 3 -15.74 -9.07 28.66
C THR A 3 -14.79 -9.93 27.84
N TYR A 4 -13.84 -10.63 28.45
CA TYR A 4 -12.84 -11.46 27.78
C TYR A 4 -13.45 -12.70 27.09
N ASN A 5 -14.54 -13.20 27.60
CA ASN A 5 -15.20 -14.41 27.10
C ASN A 5 -16.05 -14.19 25.82
N LYS A 6 -16.41 -12.94 25.48
CA LYS A 6 -17.22 -12.66 24.29
C LYS A 6 -16.41 -12.69 22.99
N HIS A 7 -15.19 -12.19 23.00
CA HIS A 7 -14.36 -12.12 21.78
C HIS A 7 -13.78 -13.49 21.39
N ILE A 8 -13.37 -14.29 22.38
CA ILE A 8 -12.92 -15.68 22.14
C ILE A 8 -14.07 -16.54 21.64
N LYS A 9 -15.27 -16.37 22.20
CA LYS A 9 -16.46 -17.06 21.71
C LYS A 9 -16.85 -16.60 20.30
N LEU A 10 -16.70 -15.33 19.96
CA LEU A 10 -16.97 -14.81 18.63
C LEU A 10 -15.96 -15.38 17.59
N LEU A 11 -14.68 -15.46 17.95
CA LEU A 11 -13.64 -16.05 17.10
C LEU A 11 -13.86 -17.56 16.93
N ALA A 12 -14.18 -18.26 18.01
CA ALA A 12 -14.49 -19.69 17.96
C ALA A 12 -15.79 -19.97 17.17
N TRP A 13 -16.81 -19.11 17.29
CA TRP A 13 -18.02 -19.19 16.48
C TRP A 13 -17.77 -18.86 15.01
N LEU A 14 -16.91 -17.89 14.69
CA LEU A 14 -16.51 -17.58 13.31
C LEU A 14 -15.72 -18.74 12.68
N VAL A 15 -14.77 -19.33 13.40
CA VAL A 15 -14.02 -20.52 12.93
C VAL A 15 -14.95 -21.72 12.77
N ALA A 16 -15.88 -21.95 13.73
CA ALA A 16 -16.85 -23.03 13.64
C ALA A 16 -17.88 -22.82 12.52
N SER A 17 -18.33 -21.58 12.28
CA SER A 17 -19.25 -21.28 11.17
C SER A 17 -18.55 -21.38 9.81
N VAL A 18 -17.27 -21.05 9.70
CA VAL A 18 -16.48 -21.28 8.47
C VAL A 18 -16.27 -22.78 8.22
N ALA A 19 -16.03 -23.57 9.30
CA ALA A 19 -15.95 -25.03 9.18
C ALA A 19 -17.30 -25.67 8.78
N MET A 20 -18.43 -25.08 9.19
CA MET A 20 -19.78 -25.54 8.80
C MET A 20 -20.21 -25.08 7.39
N LEU A 21 -19.58 -24.06 6.84
CA LEU A 21 -19.82 -23.60 5.47
C LEU A 21 -18.99 -24.37 4.42
N LEU A 22 -18.03 -25.19 4.84
CA LEU A 22 -17.39 -26.13 3.95
C LEU A 22 -18.39 -27.28 3.72
N PRO A 23 -18.88 -27.50 2.50
CA PRO A 23 -19.78 -28.62 2.25
C PRO A 23 -19.05 -29.92 2.66
N SER A 24 -19.77 -30.79 3.35
CA SER A 24 -19.25 -32.09 3.83
C SER A 24 -18.65 -32.97 2.71
N SER A 25 -18.94 -32.66 1.45
CA SER A 25 -18.30 -33.23 0.26
C SER A 25 -16.81 -32.90 0.12
N VAL A 26 -16.27 -31.92 0.86
CA VAL A 26 -14.82 -31.62 0.85
C VAL A 26 -14.04 -32.61 1.76
N LEU A 27 -14.72 -33.21 2.73
CA LEU A 27 -14.12 -34.17 3.67
C LEU A 27 -14.39 -35.64 3.32
N ALA A 28 -15.35 -35.91 2.44
CA ALA A 28 -15.63 -37.26 1.94
C ALA A 28 -15.04 -37.36 0.53
N GLN A 29 -13.80 -37.81 0.41
CA GLN A 29 -13.30 -38.37 -0.85
C GLN A 29 -13.99 -39.72 -1.06
N ASP A 30 -14.96 -39.76 -1.98
CA ASP A 30 -15.36 -41.02 -2.58
C ASP A 30 -14.19 -41.52 -3.44
N GLU A 31 -13.57 -42.61 -3.02
CA GLU A 31 -12.43 -43.24 -3.70
C GLU A 31 -12.76 -43.78 -5.13
N ASN A 32 -13.98 -43.60 -5.64
CA ASN A 32 -14.44 -44.27 -6.85
C ASN A 32 -14.84 -43.37 -8.02
N THR A 33 -14.37 -42.08 -8.07
CA THR A 33 -14.51 -41.29 -9.28
C THR A 33 -13.14 -40.79 -9.76
N GLN A 34 -12.29 -41.71 -10.22
CA GLN A 34 -11.19 -41.36 -11.12
C GLN A 34 -11.77 -40.91 -12.44
N SER A 35 -11.95 -39.63 -12.65
CA SER A 35 -12.23 -39.02 -13.94
C SER A 35 -11.38 -37.78 -14.16
N GLN A 36 -10.39 -37.93 -14.99
CA GLN A 36 -9.81 -37.04 -16.03
C GLN A 36 -9.50 -35.57 -15.75
N ASP A 37 -9.59 -35.03 -14.53
CA ASP A 37 -9.21 -33.65 -14.20
C ASP A 37 -8.13 -33.56 -13.09
N GLU A 38 -7.26 -34.56 -12.97
CA GLU A 38 -6.06 -34.40 -12.12
C GLU A 38 -5.14 -33.37 -12.77
N LYS A 39 -5.29 -32.10 -12.35
CA LYS A 39 -4.24 -31.12 -12.63
C LYS A 39 -2.93 -31.65 -12.06
N LEU A 40 -1.95 -31.80 -12.94
CA LEU A 40 -0.59 -32.15 -12.58
C LEU A 40 -0.11 -31.24 -11.44
N ASN A 41 0.56 -31.82 -10.46
CA ASN A 41 1.29 -31.06 -9.48
C ASN A 41 2.28 -30.14 -10.19
N THR A 42 2.41 -28.92 -9.76
CA THR A 42 3.42 -27.98 -10.27
C THR A 42 4.27 -27.50 -9.11
N PHE A 43 5.57 -27.61 -9.26
CA PHE A 43 6.52 -27.02 -8.33
C PHE A 43 7.42 -26.05 -9.11
N THR A 44 7.58 -24.83 -8.58
CA THR A 44 8.38 -23.79 -9.23
C THR A 44 9.38 -23.20 -8.23
N ILE A 45 10.59 -22.94 -8.69
CA ILE A 45 11.60 -22.15 -7.99
C ILE A 45 11.90 -20.94 -8.85
N ASP A 46 11.66 -19.76 -8.33
CA ASP A 46 12.00 -18.49 -8.97
C ASP A 46 12.81 -17.58 -8.05
N ALA A 47 13.41 -16.56 -8.62
CA ALA A 47 14.12 -15.56 -7.86
C ALA A 47 13.84 -14.16 -8.42
N GLU A 48 14.10 -13.15 -7.62
CA GLU A 48 14.19 -11.76 -8.03
C GLU A 48 15.48 -11.16 -7.47
N LEU A 49 16.24 -10.52 -8.33
CA LEU A 49 17.28 -9.56 -7.94
C LEU A 49 16.82 -8.17 -8.40
N MET A 50 16.74 -7.24 -7.49
CA MET A 50 16.48 -5.83 -7.77
C MET A 50 17.61 -4.99 -7.19
N THR A 51 18.25 -4.18 -8.03
CA THR A 51 19.29 -3.23 -7.61
C THR A 51 18.93 -1.86 -8.11
N ARG A 52 18.87 -0.88 -7.19
CA ARG A 52 18.51 0.50 -7.50
C ARG A 52 19.54 1.47 -6.98
N GLY A 53 20.23 2.17 -7.91
CA GLY A 53 21.06 3.32 -7.61
C GLY A 53 20.22 4.59 -7.58
N GLU A 54 20.41 5.42 -6.57
CA GLU A 54 19.70 6.69 -6.39
C GLU A 54 20.68 7.85 -6.21
N LEU A 55 20.34 8.98 -6.82
CA LEU A 55 20.97 10.27 -6.64
C LEU A 55 19.89 11.27 -6.21
N ARG A 56 20.05 11.90 -5.07
CA ARG A 56 19.13 12.90 -4.55
C ARG A 56 19.85 14.21 -4.31
N TYR A 57 19.21 15.32 -4.63
CA TYR A 57 19.69 16.66 -4.36
C TYR A 57 18.57 17.51 -3.78
N GLY A 58 18.81 18.06 -2.57
CA GLY A 58 17.82 18.83 -1.82
C GLY A 58 16.76 17.95 -1.13
N GLY A 59 15.87 18.59 -0.39
CA GLY A 59 14.77 17.93 0.30
C GLY A 59 15.14 17.24 1.60
N LEU A 60 16.34 17.42 2.11
CA LEU A 60 16.69 17.01 3.46
C LEU A 60 16.04 17.96 4.49
N PRO A 61 15.72 17.47 5.70
CA PRO A 61 15.30 18.37 6.78
C PRO A 61 16.32 19.49 6.95
N ASP A 62 15.81 20.68 7.20
CA ASP A 62 16.63 21.84 7.56
C ASP A 62 17.49 21.45 8.77
N SER A 63 18.78 21.24 8.56
CA SER A 63 19.76 21.02 9.62
C SER A 63 20.75 22.17 9.59
N GLU A 64 21.18 22.63 10.78
CA GLU A 64 22.20 23.67 10.91
C GLU A 64 23.54 23.27 10.23
N ASP A 65 23.71 22.00 9.90
CA ASP A 65 24.89 21.42 9.21
C ASP A 65 24.69 21.27 7.71
N ASP A 66 24.26 22.28 7.03
CA ASP A 66 23.86 22.36 5.63
C ASP A 66 24.98 22.06 4.58
N ILE A 67 25.92 21.18 4.88
CA ILE A 67 27.05 20.96 3.99
C ILE A 67 26.75 19.93 2.88
N ASN A 68 25.67 19.13 2.97
CA ASN A 68 25.43 18.06 2.00
C ASN A 68 23.96 17.80 1.65
N ASN A 69 23.35 18.69 0.88
CA ASN A 69 22.04 18.44 0.27
C ASN A 69 22.06 17.34 -0.81
N LYS A 70 23.16 16.55 -0.89
CA LYS A 70 23.34 15.51 -1.90
C LYS A 70 23.45 14.15 -1.25
N ALA A 71 22.69 13.19 -1.73
CA ALA A 71 22.79 11.81 -1.30
C ALA A 71 22.93 10.89 -2.52
N SER A 72 23.78 9.88 -2.40
CA SER A 72 23.87 8.80 -3.39
C SER A 72 24.04 7.47 -2.67
N PHE A 73 23.29 6.48 -3.09
CA PHE A 73 23.36 5.14 -2.51
C PHE A 73 22.83 4.10 -3.49
N ILE A 74 23.18 2.84 -3.25
CA ILE A 74 22.68 1.69 -4.02
C ILE A 74 21.95 0.77 -3.04
N LEU A 75 20.71 0.48 -3.39
CA LEU A 75 19.83 -0.44 -2.68
C LEU A 75 19.78 -1.76 -3.43
N GLU A 76 19.69 -2.86 -2.70
CA GLU A 76 19.42 -4.17 -3.27
C GLU A 76 18.29 -4.89 -2.55
N ARG A 77 17.58 -5.71 -3.31
CA ARG A 77 16.63 -6.71 -2.83
C ARG A 77 16.82 -8.00 -3.59
N THR A 78 16.96 -9.09 -2.84
CA THR A 78 16.98 -10.43 -3.40
C THR A 78 15.83 -11.24 -2.80
N ARG A 79 15.08 -11.93 -3.64
CA ARG A 79 14.01 -12.86 -3.24
C ARG A 79 14.28 -14.24 -3.83
N LEU A 80 13.97 -15.27 -3.07
CA LEU A 80 13.90 -16.65 -3.53
C LEU A 80 12.52 -17.20 -3.18
N GLY A 81 11.78 -17.60 -4.22
CA GLY A 81 10.40 -18.07 -4.13
C GLY A 81 10.29 -19.58 -4.42
N LEU A 82 9.41 -20.23 -3.69
CA LEU A 82 9.00 -21.61 -3.87
C LEU A 82 7.48 -21.64 -3.99
N ASP A 83 6.97 -22.16 -5.10
CA ASP A 83 5.54 -22.32 -5.36
C ASP A 83 5.19 -23.79 -5.52
N TYR A 84 4.13 -24.22 -4.87
CA TYR A 84 3.48 -25.50 -5.10
C TYR A 84 2.01 -25.29 -5.44
N GLU A 85 1.57 -25.89 -6.53
CA GLU A 85 0.18 -25.82 -6.97
C GLU A 85 -0.34 -27.23 -7.35
N ARG A 86 -1.51 -27.54 -6.83
CA ARG A 86 -2.35 -28.68 -7.20
C ARG A 86 -3.82 -28.21 -7.27
N THR A 87 -4.73 -29.03 -7.79
CA THR A 87 -6.14 -28.69 -8.04
C THR A 87 -6.82 -27.85 -6.96
N PHE A 88 -6.68 -28.21 -5.69
CA PHE A 88 -7.38 -27.55 -4.57
C PHE A 88 -6.46 -26.87 -3.57
N ILE A 89 -5.15 -26.98 -3.75
CA ILE A 89 -4.16 -26.47 -2.80
C ILE A 89 -3.07 -25.68 -3.54
N LYS A 90 -2.73 -24.54 -2.99
CA LYS A 90 -1.56 -23.76 -3.38
C LYS A 90 -0.76 -23.42 -2.14
N ALA A 91 0.55 -23.47 -2.24
CA ALA A 91 1.46 -23.03 -1.19
C ALA A 91 2.56 -22.16 -1.80
N HIS A 92 2.97 -21.15 -1.07
CA HIS A 92 4.01 -20.23 -1.50
C HIS A 92 4.88 -19.84 -0.32
N ILE A 93 6.19 -19.77 -0.56
CA ILE A 93 7.17 -19.28 0.41
C ILE A 93 8.15 -18.42 -0.33
N THR A 94 8.39 -17.18 0.17
CA THR A 94 9.42 -16.29 -0.35
C THR A 94 10.27 -15.72 0.78
N GLY A 95 11.55 -16.07 0.78
CA GLY A 95 12.56 -15.39 1.58
C GLY A 95 13.03 -14.12 0.85
N GLN A 96 13.21 -13.03 1.60
CA GLN A 96 13.67 -11.75 1.09
C GLN A 96 14.86 -11.24 1.90
N HIS A 97 15.90 -10.79 1.21
CA HIS A 97 16.97 -9.97 1.76
C HIS A 97 16.92 -8.58 1.13
N SER A 98 17.13 -7.53 1.94
CA SER A 98 17.28 -6.17 1.45
C SER A 98 18.38 -5.43 2.22
N ALA A 99 19.20 -4.66 1.51
CA ALA A 99 20.34 -3.94 2.09
C ALA A 99 20.69 -2.69 1.27
N VAL A 100 21.48 -1.82 1.87
CA VAL A 100 22.27 -0.80 1.18
C VAL A 100 23.66 -1.38 0.89
N TRP A 101 24.21 -1.18 -0.28
CA TRP A 101 25.58 -1.61 -0.59
C TRP A 101 26.58 -0.99 0.38
N GLY A 102 27.56 -1.77 0.81
CA GLY A 102 28.48 -1.41 1.90
C GLY A 102 27.93 -1.72 3.30
N GLN A 103 26.66 -2.06 3.43
CA GLN A 103 26.01 -2.44 4.70
C GLN A 103 25.37 -3.84 4.66
N ALA A 104 25.85 -4.73 3.79
CA ALA A 104 25.27 -6.06 3.60
C ALA A 104 25.18 -6.87 4.91
N GLY A 105 26.13 -6.73 5.83
CA GLY A 105 26.07 -7.34 7.16
C GLY A 105 25.03 -6.75 8.13
N LYS A 106 24.40 -5.63 7.76
CA LYS A 106 23.29 -4.99 8.49
C LYS A 106 21.97 -5.02 7.72
N GLY A 107 21.94 -5.70 6.57
CA GLY A 107 20.74 -5.92 5.78
C GLY A 107 19.68 -6.69 6.56
N SER A 108 18.43 -6.55 6.17
CA SER A 108 17.32 -7.32 6.75
C SER A 108 17.04 -8.57 5.90
N PHE A 109 17.03 -9.74 6.55
CA PHE A 109 16.47 -10.95 5.97
C PHE A 109 15.15 -11.28 6.68
N ASN A 110 14.12 -11.50 5.91
CA ASN A 110 12.80 -11.85 6.44
C ASN A 110 12.06 -12.84 5.53
N LEU A 111 11.07 -13.47 6.10
CA LEU A 111 10.09 -14.25 5.36
C LEU A 111 9.05 -13.26 4.80
N TYR A 112 9.17 -12.92 3.52
CA TYR A 112 8.29 -11.95 2.87
C TYR A 112 6.87 -12.50 2.70
N GLU A 113 6.75 -13.71 2.15
CA GLU A 113 5.49 -14.44 2.07
C GLU A 113 5.66 -15.88 2.52
N ALA A 114 4.67 -16.43 3.23
CA ALA A 114 4.56 -17.85 3.55
C ALA A 114 3.11 -18.18 3.83
N TRP A 115 2.44 -18.82 2.88
CA TRP A 115 1.03 -19.10 2.98
C TRP A 115 0.60 -20.37 2.28
N VAL A 116 -0.54 -20.90 2.72
CA VAL A 116 -1.26 -21.98 2.05
C VAL A 116 -2.66 -21.50 1.73
N GLN A 117 -3.17 -21.86 0.55
CA GLN A 117 -4.53 -21.61 0.10
C GLN A 117 -5.21 -22.92 -0.28
N LEU A 118 -6.42 -23.11 0.25
CA LEU A 118 -7.36 -24.11 -0.17
C LEU A 118 -8.45 -23.46 -1.02
N THR A 119 -8.83 -24.09 -2.14
CA THR A 119 -9.82 -23.55 -3.06
C THR A 119 -10.83 -24.64 -3.42
N SER A 120 -12.13 -24.33 -3.40
CA SER A 120 -13.19 -25.24 -3.85
C SER A 120 -13.43 -25.08 -5.36
N ARG A 121 -14.14 -26.06 -5.97
CA ARG A 121 -14.58 -25.97 -7.38
C ARG A 121 -15.55 -24.81 -7.63
N GLN A 122 -16.29 -24.38 -6.62
CA GLN A 122 -17.27 -23.30 -6.69
C GLN A 122 -16.65 -21.90 -6.52
N GLY A 123 -15.33 -21.78 -6.34
CA GLY A 123 -14.64 -20.51 -6.19
C GLY A 123 -14.53 -19.99 -4.75
N LEU A 124 -14.97 -20.79 -3.76
CA LEU A 124 -14.67 -20.50 -2.34
C LEU A 124 -13.22 -20.82 -2.03
N PHE A 125 -12.56 -19.99 -1.23
CA PHE A 125 -11.20 -20.25 -0.80
C PHE A 125 -10.92 -19.79 0.64
N ALA A 126 -9.91 -20.39 1.24
CA ALA A 126 -9.29 -19.95 2.48
C ALA A 126 -7.77 -19.91 2.31
N LYS A 127 -7.15 -18.77 2.60
CA LYS A 127 -5.71 -18.53 2.51
C LYS A 127 -5.19 -18.07 3.87
N ILE A 128 -4.26 -18.81 4.45
CA ILE A 128 -3.68 -18.50 5.76
C ILE A 128 -2.17 -18.37 5.67
N GLY A 129 -1.63 -17.41 6.39
CA GLY A 129 -0.21 -17.15 6.50
C GLY A 129 0.16 -15.73 6.13
N ARG A 130 1.48 -15.48 6.00
CA ARG A 130 2.03 -14.18 5.64
C ARG A 130 1.88 -13.98 4.13
N GLN A 131 1.17 -12.95 3.73
CA GLN A 131 0.77 -12.71 2.34
C GLN A 131 0.68 -11.23 1.99
N VAL A 132 0.90 -10.90 0.73
CA VAL A 132 0.68 -9.56 0.19
C VAL A 132 -0.82 -9.31 0.02
N LEU A 133 -1.24 -8.08 0.32
CA LEU A 133 -2.57 -7.57 0.00
C LEU A 133 -2.44 -6.44 -1.03
N SER A 134 -3.22 -6.54 -2.10
CA SER A 134 -3.30 -5.54 -3.16
C SER A 134 -4.73 -5.49 -3.65
N TYR A 135 -5.40 -4.35 -3.46
CA TYR A 135 -6.80 -4.15 -3.78
C TYR A 135 -7.02 -2.84 -4.52
N ASP A 136 -7.89 -2.90 -5.54
CA ASP A 136 -8.31 -1.77 -6.36
C ASP A 136 -7.11 -1.04 -7.01
N ASP A 137 -6.96 0.27 -6.77
CA ASP A 137 -5.82 1.07 -7.21
C ASP A 137 -4.64 1.08 -6.21
N GLU A 138 -4.77 0.36 -5.09
CA GLU A 138 -3.81 0.29 -3.99
C GLU A 138 -3.66 1.59 -3.17
N ARG A 139 -4.62 2.48 -3.18
CA ARG A 139 -4.58 3.71 -2.35
C ARG A 139 -4.69 3.44 -0.86
N SER A 140 -5.42 2.41 -0.46
CA SER A 140 -5.67 2.09 0.96
C SER A 140 -5.04 0.78 1.40
N ILE A 141 -4.90 -0.19 0.50
CA ILE A 141 -4.20 -1.47 0.73
C ILE A 141 -3.42 -1.81 -0.52
N GLY A 142 -2.10 -1.88 -0.42
CA GLY A 142 -1.21 -2.17 -1.53
C GLY A 142 0.04 -2.95 -1.14
N SER A 143 0.69 -3.49 -2.14
CA SER A 143 1.92 -4.27 -2.00
C SER A 143 3.13 -3.44 -1.60
N ASN A 144 3.12 -2.16 -1.94
CA ASN A 144 4.23 -1.23 -1.79
C ASN A 144 5.57 -1.80 -2.33
N ASP A 145 5.52 -2.49 -3.47
CA ASP A 145 6.67 -3.27 -4.01
C ASP A 145 7.82 -2.38 -4.52
N TRP A 146 7.59 -1.08 -4.66
CA TRP A 146 8.64 -0.09 -4.91
C TRP A 146 9.64 0.00 -3.75
N ALA A 147 9.16 -0.02 -2.51
CA ALA A 147 10.01 -0.05 -1.34
C ALA A 147 10.79 -1.37 -1.26
N MET A 148 12.06 -1.32 -0.87
CA MET A 148 12.91 -2.52 -0.78
C MET A 148 12.34 -3.56 0.19
N ALA A 149 11.75 -3.13 1.30
CA ALA A 149 11.10 -4.04 2.24
C ALA A 149 9.76 -4.58 1.73
N ALA A 150 9.08 -3.82 0.84
CA ALA A 150 7.70 -4.08 0.40
C ALA A 150 6.73 -4.29 1.58
N THR A 151 5.50 -4.77 1.35
CA THR A 151 4.53 -4.95 2.44
C THR A 151 3.82 -6.29 2.34
N SER A 152 3.81 -7.03 3.46
CA SER A 152 3.05 -8.27 3.62
C SER A 152 2.41 -8.32 5.00
N HIS A 153 1.37 -9.15 5.16
CA HIS A 153 0.55 -9.24 6.38
C HIS A 153 0.34 -10.70 6.76
N GLY A 154 0.54 -11.05 8.04
CA GLY A 154 0.15 -12.34 8.61
C GLY A 154 -1.35 -12.35 8.89
N LEU A 155 -2.12 -13.15 8.15
CA LEU A 155 -3.58 -13.14 8.29
C LEU A 155 -4.25 -14.40 7.72
N LEU A 156 -5.51 -14.59 8.10
CA LEU A 156 -6.46 -15.46 7.43
C LEU A 156 -7.30 -14.63 6.44
N LYS A 157 -7.31 -15.05 5.18
CA LYS A 157 -8.20 -14.53 4.15
C LYS A 157 -9.14 -15.64 3.68
N ILE A 158 -10.42 -15.40 3.78
CA ILE A 158 -11.47 -16.26 3.23
C ILE A 158 -12.24 -15.50 2.16
N GLY A 159 -12.70 -16.18 1.15
CA GLY A 159 -13.41 -15.47 0.11
C GLY A 159 -14.07 -16.37 -0.92
N TYR A 160 -14.73 -15.69 -1.81
CA TYR A 160 -15.38 -16.26 -3.00
C TYR A 160 -14.95 -15.46 -4.23
N GLU A 161 -14.56 -16.16 -5.27
CA GLU A 161 -14.30 -15.57 -6.59
C GLU A 161 -15.04 -16.41 -7.65
N GLY A 162 -16.12 -15.85 -8.17
CA GLY A 162 -16.93 -16.54 -9.18
C GLY A 162 -17.81 -15.61 -9.99
N GLY A 163 -17.87 -15.84 -11.30
CA GLY A 163 -18.64 -15.02 -12.23
C GLY A 163 -18.27 -13.54 -12.16
N ALA A 164 -19.27 -12.70 -11.92
CA ALA A 164 -19.10 -11.25 -11.85
C ALA A 164 -18.69 -10.74 -10.45
N HIS A 165 -18.61 -11.61 -9.46
CA HIS A 165 -18.53 -11.23 -8.06
C HIS A 165 -17.27 -11.79 -7.39
N LYS A 166 -16.60 -10.97 -6.55
CA LYS A 166 -15.55 -11.38 -5.63
C LYS A 166 -15.85 -10.80 -4.25
N VAL A 167 -15.69 -11.63 -3.22
CA VAL A 167 -15.86 -11.21 -1.82
C VAL A 167 -14.69 -11.75 -1.03
N HIS A 168 -13.95 -10.88 -0.32
CA HIS A 168 -12.84 -11.28 0.54
C HIS A 168 -13.04 -10.72 1.95
N ALA A 169 -12.94 -11.59 2.94
CA ALA A 169 -12.86 -11.21 4.35
C ALA A 169 -11.46 -11.58 4.87
N MET A 170 -10.83 -10.65 5.58
CA MET A 170 -9.44 -10.76 6.04
C MET A 170 -9.38 -10.48 7.54
N PHE A 171 -8.60 -11.28 8.26
CA PHE A 171 -8.47 -11.21 9.70
C PHE A 171 -7.01 -11.34 10.10
N ALA A 172 -6.42 -10.26 10.62
CA ALA A 172 -5.07 -10.23 11.15
C ALA A 172 -5.08 -9.91 12.65
N TYR A 173 -4.11 -10.50 13.36
CA TYR A 173 -3.89 -10.28 14.77
C TYR A 173 -2.40 -10.31 15.08
N ASN A 174 -1.89 -9.25 15.69
CA ASN A 174 -0.48 -9.11 16.05
C ASN A 174 -0.30 -8.96 17.56
N GLN A 175 0.78 -9.52 18.08
CA GLN A 175 1.24 -9.38 19.46
C GLN A 175 2.77 -9.35 19.50
N ASN A 176 3.34 -8.71 20.53
CA ASN A 176 4.79 -8.62 20.66
C ASN A 176 5.45 -9.95 21.07
N SER A 177 4.74 -10.82 21.77
CA SER A 177 5.25 -12.09 22.25
C SER A 177 4.13 -13.09 22.52
N GLU A 178 4.48 -14.35 22.70
CA GLU A 178 3.59 -15.44 23.14
C GLU A 178 3.36 -15.44 24.66
N SER A 179 3.20 -14.27 25.27
CA SER A 179 2.99 -14.15 26.72
C SER A 179 1.71 -14.84 27.18
N VAL A 180 1.81 -15.76 28.13
CA VAL A 180 0.66 -16.48 28.71
C VAL A 180 0.00 -15.72 29.84
N ASN A 181 0.66 -14.69 30.37
CA ASN A 181 0.21 -13.87 31.48
C ASN A 181 0.34 -12.37 31.15
N GLY A 182 -0.47 -11.50 31.77
CA GLY A 182 -0.35 -10.04 31.67
C GLY A 182 -1.09 -9.42 30.50
N GLY A 183 -1.89 -10.19 29.75
CA GLY A 183 -2.67 -9.68 28.61
C GLY A 183 -1.84 -9.60 27.32
N THR A 184 -2.52 -9.33 26.23
CA THR A 184 -1.91 -9.23 24.89
C THR A 184 -1.68 -7.78 24.52
N VAL A 185 -0.43 -7.38 24.38
CA VAL A 185 0.01 -6.04 24.02
C VAL A 185 0.73 -6.08 22.67
N TYR A 186 0.55 -5.06 21.87
CA TYR A 186 1.28 -4.88 20.62
C TYR A 186 1.72 -3.42 20.48
N ARG A 187 3.01 -3.17 20.70
CA ARG A 187 3.66 -1.85 20.59
C ARG A 187 4.96 -1.98 19.85
N ASN A 188 5.31 -0.97 19.06
CA ASN A 188 6.58 -0.91 18.33
C ASN A 188 6.87 -2.17 17.48
N GLY A 189 5.82 -2.81 16.97
CA GLY A 189 5.96 -3.99 16.11
C GLY A 189 6.10 -3.62 14.63
N ASP A 190 6.30 -4.64 13.80
CA ASP A 190 6.49 -4.48 12.35
C ASP A 190 5.29 -3.85 11.63
N LYS A 191 4.10 -3.95 12.20
CA LYS A 191 2.86 -3.40 11.63
C LYS A 191 2.23 -2.39 12.58
N PRO A 192 1.63 -1.31 12.06
CA PRO A 192 1.04 -0.27 12.88
C PRO A 192 -0.34 -0.64 13.46
N TYR A 193 -0.72 -1.92 13.46
CA TYR A 193 -1.99 -2.39 14.00
C TYR A 193 -1.83 -3.66 14.84
N LYS A 194 -2.65 -3.77 15.87
CA LYS A 194 -2.85 -4.98 16.68
C LYS A 194 -3.88 -5.91 16.06
N PHE A 195 -4.98 -5.34 15.56
CA PHE A 195 -6.05 -6.04 14.84
C PHE A 195 -6.28 -5.41 13.49
N MET A 196 -6.61 -6.24 12.49
CA MET A 196 -7.15 -5.77 11.23
C MET A 196 -8.23 -6.74 10.76
N GLN A 197 -9.43 -6.22 10.55
CA GLN A 197 -10.54 -6.94 9.94
C GLN A 197 -11.01 -6.15 8.72
N ASN A 198 -10.94 -6.76 7.55
CA ASN A 198 -11.33 -6.11 6.31
C ASN A 198 -12.37 -6.94 5.59
N LEU A 199 -13.28 -6.25 4.92
CA LEU A 199 -14.23 -6.82 3.98
C LEU A 199 -14.11 -6.07 2.66
N TRP A 200 -13.82 -6.79 1.59
CA TRP A 200 -13.78 -6.25 0.24
C TRP A 200 -14.74 -7.01 -0.65
N TYR A 201 -15.52 -6.25 -1.43
CA TYR A 201 -16.41 -6.77 -2.46
C TYR A 201 -16.08 -6.11 -3.78
N HIS A 202 -16.03 -6.90 -4.86
CA HIS A 202 -15.86 -6.41 -6.21
C HIS A 202 -16.90 -7.00 -7.13
N TYR A 203 -17.50 -6.13 -7.93
CA TYR A 203 -18.37 -6.48 -9.03
C TYR A 203 -17.74 -6.09 -10.34
N GLN A 204 -17.59 -7.04 -11.26
CA GLN A 204 -17.16 -6.82 -12.64
C GLN A 204 -18.34 -7.11 -13.56
N HIS A 205 -18.83 -6.07 -14.24
CA HIS A 205 -19.96 -6.25 -15.15
C HIS A 205 -19.60 -7.21 -16.30
N PRO A 206 -20.42 -8.24 -16.63
CA PRO A 206 -20.02 -9.30 -17.57
C PRO A 206 -19.95 -8.86 -19.03
N ARG A 207 -20.61 -7.77 -19.42
CA ARG A 207 -20.69 -7.30 -20.82
C ARG A 207 -20.12 -5.91 -21.04
N VAL A 208 -20.04 -5.10 -20.02
CA VAL A 208 -19.54 -3.72 -20.08
C VAL A 208 -18.24 -3.66 -19.30
N PRO A 209 -17.19 -2.96 -19.77
CA PRO A 209 -15.90 -2.86 -19.05
C PRO A 209 -16.02 -1.95 -17.82
N PHE A 210 -16.98 -2.23 -16.95
CA PHE A 210 -17.26 -1.53 -15.71
C PHE A 210 -16.99 -2.43 -14.51
N GLY A 211 -16.20 -1.92 -13.59
CA GLY A 211 -15.91 -2.54 -12.30
C GLY A 211 -16.25 -1.60 -11.15
N ALA A 212 -16.74 -2.16 -10.06
CA ALA A 212 -17.02 -1.43 -8.83
C ALA A 212 -16.60 -2.25 -7.61
N SER A 213 -15.93 -1.61 -6.66
CA SER A 213 -15.54 -2.25 -5.39
C SER A 213 -16.06 -1.47 -4.21
N LEU A 214 -16.31 -2.19 -3.12
CA LEU A 214 -16.55 -1.64 -1.77
C LEU A 214 -15.50 -2.22 -0.83
N LEU A 215 -14.90 -1.38 -0.01
CA LEU A 215 -13.93 -1.76 1.00
C LEU A 215 -14.39 -1.25 2.37
N PHE A 216 -14.40 -2.13 3.35
CA PHE A 216 -14.50 -1.78 4.77
C PHE A 216 -13.28 -2.32 5.50
N MET A 217 -12.64 -1.48 6.31
CA MET A 217 -11.53 -1.87 7.18
C MET A 217 -11.84 -1.46 8.61
N ASN A 218 -11.55 -2.34 9.56
CA ASN A 218 -11.53 -2.04 10.99
C ASN A 218 -10.14 -2.35 11.52
N ILE A 219 -9.45 -1.33 12.01
CA ILE A 219 -8.05 -1.37 12.42
C ILE A 219 -7.99 -1.09 13.91
N GLY A 220 -7.54 -2.06 14.68
CA GLY A 220 -7.32 -1.91 16.13
C GLY A 220 -5.87 -1.53 16.41
N ILE A 221 -5.67 -0.42 17.09
CA ILE A 221 -4.36 0.12 17.45
C ILE A 221 -4.22 0.10 18.97
N GLN A 222 -3.05 -0.33 19.47
CA GLN A 222 -2.76 -0.30 20.90
C GLN A 222 -2.74 1.15 21.38
N SER A 223 -3.39 1.44 22.51
CA SER A 223 -3.38 2.79 23.11
C SER A 223 -1.98 3.24 23.52
N GLU A 224 -1.64 4.49 23.24
CA GLU A 224 -0.41 5.16 23.68
C GLU A 224 -0.60 6.01 24.94
N LEU A 225 -1.84 6.17 25.42
CA LEU A 225 -2.14 7.03 26.59
C LEU A 225 -1.65 6.45 27.91
N ASP A 226 -1.55 5.13 28.01
CA ASP A 226 -1.10 4.46 29.23
C ASP A 226 -0.34 3.18 28.88
N ASN A 227 0.93 3.12 29.29
CA ASN A 227 1.80 1.99 29.07
C ASN A 227 1.35 0.70 29.81
N TYR A 228 0.51 0.84 30.85
CA TYR A 228 0.05 -0.26 31.69
C TYR A 228 -1.33 -0.78 31.29
N VAL A 229 -2.06 -0.05 30.44
CA VAL A 229 -3.42 -0.42 30.03
C VAL A 229 -3.39 -1.15 28.69
N ASN A 230 -3.89 -2.39 28.69
CA ASN A 230 -4.10 -3.15 27.47
C ASN A 230 -5.39 -2.71 26.76
N LYS A 231 -5.47 -1.42 26.39
CA LYS A 231 -6.58 -0.83 25.67
C LYS A 231 -6.28 -0.77 24.17
N THR A 232 -7.27 -1.09 23.36
CA THR A 232 -7.19 -0.99 21.90
C THR A 232 -8.24 0.01 21.43
N HIS A 233 -7.80 0.99 20.65
CA HIS A 233 -8.68 1.90 19.93
C HIS A 233 -8.93 1.39 18.52
N TYR A 234 -10.05 1.73 17.94
CA TYR A 234 -10.42 1.25 16.62
C TYR A 234 -10.67 2.43 15.67
N GLN A 235 -9.95 2.37 14.57
CA GLN A 235 -10.12 3.23 13.41
C GLN A 235 -10.79 2.44 12.30
N GLN A 236 -11.81 3.01 11.66
CA GLN A 236 -12.48 2.41 10.53
C GLN A 236 -12.20 3.19 9.24
N LEU A 237 -12.24 2.48 8.13
CA LEU A 237 -12.24 3.05 6.78
C LEU A 237 -13.33 2.36 5.97
N VAL A 238 -14.15 3.16 5.30
CA VAL A 238 -15.10 2.68 4.29
C VAL A 238 -14.88 3.41 2.99
N GLY A 239 -14.97 2.72 1.87
CA GLY A 239 -14.79 3.38 0.59
C GLY A 239 -15.20 2.55 -0.61
N THR A 240 -15.13 3.19 -1.76
CA THR A 240 -15.48 2.62 -3.05
C THR A 240 -14.43 2.96 -4.10
N TYR A 241 -14.25 2.05 -5.04
CA TYR A 241 -13.48 2.26 -6.26
C TYR A 241 -14.33 1.88 -7.45
N LEU A 242 -14.37 2.76 -8.44
CA LEU A 242 -15.10 2.59 -9.69
C LEU A 242 -14.12 2.64 -10.85
N SER A 243 -14.32 1.78 -11.84
CA SER A 243 -13.53 1.78 -13.06
C SER A 243 -14.40 1.53 -14.29
N TYR A 244 -14.16 2.29 -15.35
CA TYR A 244 -14.74 2.07 -16.65
C TYR A 244 -13.63 2.15 -17.70
N LYS A 245 -13.36 1.03 -18.39
CA LYS A 245 -12.18 0.85 -19.25
C LYS A 245 -12.55 0.29 -20.62
N PRO A 246 -13.23 1.07 -21.47
CA PRO A 246 -13.43 0.70 -22.87
C PRO A 246 -12.10 0.73 -23.65
N SER A 247 -12.12 0.42 -24.94
CA SER A 247 -10.92 0.08 -25.71
C SER A 247 -9.82 1.16 -25.75
N ASN A 248 -10.18 2.44 -25.80
CA ASN A 248 -9.22 3.53 -26.04
C ASN A 248 -9.24 4.66 -24.99
N TRP A 249 -10.11 4.58 -23.98
CA TRP A 249 -10.11 5.49 -22.85
C TRP A 249 -10.46 4.75 -21.56
N SER A 250 -10.13 5.34 -20.43
CA SER A 250 -10.57 4.85 -19.12
C SER A 250 -10.96 6.01 -18.21
N ALA A 251 -11.87 5.73 -17.31
CA ALA A 251 -12.18 6.59 -16.18
C ALA A 251 -12.16 5.75 -14.90
N GLU A 252 -11.50 6.26 -13.89
CA GLU A 252 -11.38 5.64 -12.57
C GLU A 252 -11.73 6.68 -11.52
N GLY A 253 -12.35 6.24 -10.42
CA GLY A 253 -12.65 7.12 -9.29
C GLY A 253 -12.67 6.35 -8.00
N SER A 254 -12.22 6.98 -6.92
CA SER A 254 -12.28 6.41 -5.58
C SER A 254 -12.73 7.44 -4.56
N PHE A 255 -13.40 6.96 -3.53
CA PHE A 255 -13.76 7.74 -2.35
C PHE A 255 -13.59 6.88 -1.11
N TYR A 256 -12.92 7.42 -0.09
CA TYR A 256 -12.72 6.75 1.20
C TYR A 256 -13.02 7.71 2.34
N TYR A 257 -13.64 7.20 3.39
CA TYR A 257 -13.94 7.93 4.62
C TYR A 257 -13.39 7.16 5.83
N GLN A 258 -12.66 7.86 6.70
CA GLN A 258 -12.08 7.35 7.94
C GLN A 258 -12.81 7.92 9.14
N PHE A 259 -13.09 7.06 10.11
CA PHE A 259 -13.75 7.41 11.35
C PHE A 259 -13.27 6.51 12.50
N GLY A 260 -13.76 6.77 13.72
CA GLY A 260 -13.34 6.04 14.92
C GLY A 260 -12.31 6.82 15.74
N ARG A 261 -11.30 6.13 16.27
CA ARG A 261 -10.31 6.73 17.18
C ARG A 261 -8.90 6.23 16.89
N ASN A 262 -7.93 7.13 17.04
CA ASN A 262 -6.51 6.80 16.93
C ASN A 262 -5.95 6.25 18.26
N GLU A 263 -4.64 5.98 18.30
CA GLU A 263 -3.90 5.48 19.46
C GLU A 263 -3.93 6.41 20.70
N TYR A 264 -4.19 7.70 20.50
CA TYR A 264 -4.32 8.74 21.54
C TYR A 264 -5.77 9.03 21.94
N ASP A 265 -6.73 8.17 21.57
CA ASP A 265 -8.18 8.33 21.84
C ASP A 265 -8.82 9.56 21.17
N MET A 266 -8.17 10.15 20.18
CA MET A 266 -8.72 11.26 19.42
C MET A 266 -9.68 10.73 18.34
N GLU A 267 -10.80 11.40 18.16
CA GLU A 267 -11.76 11.07 17.10
C GLU A 267 -11.16 11.34 15.72
N ILE A 268 -11.54 10.51 14.75
CA ILE A 268 -11.13 10.64 13.34
C ILE A 268 -12.38 10.94 12.51
N SER A 269 -12.28 11.93 11.63
CA SER A 269 -13.29 12.24 10.61
C SER A 269 -12.59 12.80 9.38
N ALA A 270 -12.07 11.93 8.55
CA ALA A 270 -11.21 12.28 7.43
C ALA A 270 -11.69 11.57 6.15
N TRP A 271 -11.43 12.17 5.00
CA TRP A 271 -11.86 11.62 3.71
C TRP A 271 -10.85 11.91 2.59
N MET A 272 -10.92 11.10 1.56
CA MET A 272 -10.24 11.36 0.30
C MET A 272 -11.14 11.06 -0.89
N ALA A 273 -10.89 11.76 -1.99
CA ALA A 273 -11.48 11.45 -3.29
C ALA A 273 -10.42 11.52 -4.39
N SER A 274 -10.60 10.73 -5.43
CA SER A 274 -9.72 10.68 -6.58
C SER A 274 -10.52 10.46 -7.85
N VAL A 275 -10.15 11.14 -8.91
CA VAL A 275 -10.61 10.88 -10.27
C VAL A 275 -9.41 10.84 -11.21
N LYS A 276 -9.43 9.88 -12.14
CA LYS A 276 -8.39 9.70 -13.16
C LYS A 276 -9.05 9.33 -14.47
N ALA A 277 -8.60 9.93 -15.54
CA ALA A 277 -8.98 9.56 -16.90
C ALA A 277 -7.74 9.32 -17.74
N SER A 278 -7.86 8.43 -18.73
CA SER A 278 -6.84 8.28 -19.75
C SER A 278 -7.47 8.12 -21.13
N TYR A 279 -6.73 8.54 -22.15
CA TYR A 279 -7.12 8.39 -23.55
C TYR A 279 -5.92 7.94 -24.38
N SER A 280 -6.12 6.89 -25.16
CA SER A 280 -5.10 6.31 -26.05
C SER A 280 -5.50 6.57 -27.49
N PRO A 281 -5.04 7.69 -28.13
CA PRO A 281 -5.31 7.99 -29.52
C PRO A 281 -4.73 6.94 -30.46
N THR A 282 -3.65 6.31 -30.07
CA THR A 282 -3.02 5.18 -30.76
C THR A 282 -2.55 4.13 -29.77
N ARG A 283 -2.07 2.98 -30.23
CA ARG A 283 -1.46 1.95 -29.35
C ARG A 283 -0.13 2.40 -28.71
N GLN A 284 0.47 3.44 -29.25
CA GLN A 284 1.77 3.94 -28.78
C GLN A 284 1.64 5.08 -27.78
N TRP A 285 0.57 5.86 -27.84
CA TRP A 285 0.37 7.05 -27.04
C TRP A 285 -0.81 6.91 -26.10
N GLN A 286 -0.61 7.30 -24.85
CA GLN A 286 -1.67 7.45 -23.88
C GLN A 286 -1.51 8.78 -23.16
N LEU A 287 -2.57 9.55 -23.12
CA LEU A 287 -2.71 10.74 -22.31
C LEU A 287 -3.40 10.36 -21.00
N VAL A 288 -2.92 10.90 -19.89
CA VAL A 288 -3.48 10.65 -18.56
C VAL A 288 -3.70 11.97 -17.86
N GLY A 289 -4.78 12.09 -17.12
CA GLY A 289 -5.02 13.25 -16.28
C GLY A 289 -5.87 12.87 -15.08
N GLY A 290 -5.72 13.60 -14.00
CA GLY A 290 -6.51 13.33 -12.81
C GLY A 290 -6.37 14.38 -11.72
N TYR A 291 -7.15 14.15 -10.68
CA TYR A 291 -7.19 14.98 -9.49
C TYR A 291 -7.40 14.12 -8.26
N ASP A 292 -6.58 14.35 -7.25
CA ASP A 292 -6.70 13.73 -5.94
C ASP A 292 -6.89 14.82 -4.87
N ILE A 293 -7.75 14.54 -3.90
CA ILE A 293 -7.92 15.40 -2.74
C ILE A 293 -7.98 14.55 -1.47
N LEU A 294 -7.13 14.90 -0.51
CA LEU A 294 -7.11 14.34 0.85
C LEU A 294 -7.51 15.44 1.82
N SER A 295 -8.50 15.17 2.65
CA SER A 295 -8.89 16.12 3.70
C SER A 295 -7.75 16.37 4.69
N GLY A 296 -7.74 17.53 5.30
CA GLY A 296 -6.69 17.95 6.23
C GLY A 296 -7.25 18.61 7.49
N ASP A 297 -6.40 18.69 8.48
CA ASP A 297 -6.66 19.43 9.70
C ASP A 297 -6.58 20.93 9.41
N PRO A 298 -7.48 21.77 9.97
CA PRO A 298 -7.38 23.19 9.85
C PRO A 298 -6.10 23.69 10.53
N PHE A 299 -5.29 24.43 9.79
CA PHE A 299 -4.04 25.00 10.28
C PHE A 299 -4.28 26.29 11.05
N PHE A 300 -3.85 26.33 12.30
CA PHE A 300 -3.70 27.58 13.03
C PHE A 300 -2.26 28.04 12.91
N ALA A 301 -2.03 28.99 12.02
CA ALA A 301 -0.70 29.52 11.82
C ALA A 301 -0.15 30.19 13.08
N VAL A 302 1.10 29.93 13.35
CA VAL A 302 1.91 30.67 14.29
C VAL A 302 2.43 31.93 13.59
N PRO A 303 2.46 33.10 14.26
CA PRO A 303 3.01 34.31 13.68
C PRO A 303 4.47 34.12 13.25
N PRO A 304 4.92 34.81 12.18
CA PRO A 304 6.32 34.81 11.80
C PRO A 304 7.21 35.21 12.98
N GLY A 305 8.25 34.43 13.28
CA GLY A 305 9.19 34.70 14.38
C GLY A 305 8.83 34.05 15.74
N GLY A 306 7.63 33.54 15.91
CA GLY A 306 7.33 32.61 16.96
C GLY A 306 7.68 31.21 16.46
N GLY A 307 8.60 30.50 17.11
CA GLY A 307 8.74 29.07 16.82
C GLY A 307 7.36 28.44 16.78
N ILE A 308 7.13 27.43 15.93
CA ILE A 308 5.82 26.79 15.81
C ILE A 308 5.42 26.35 17.20
N GLY A 309 4.90 27.29 17.99
CA GLY A 309 4.25 27.02 19.24
C GLY A 309 3.04 26.24 18.85
N LEU A 310 3.05 24.96 19.13
CA LEU A 310 1.85 24.17 19.24
C LEU A 310 0.91 24.89 20.21
N GLY A 311 0.16 25.85 19.72
CA GLY A 311 -1.17 26.00 20.23
C GLY A 311 -1.82 24.65 19.89
N LEU A 312 -1.63 23.67 20.74
CA LEU A 312 -2.49 22.51 20.84
C LEU A 312 -3.87 23.07 21.17
N VAL A 313 -4.51 23.64 20.15
CA VAL A 313 -5.95 23.67 20.14
C VAL A 313 -6.27 22.18 20.15
N HIS A 314 -6.72 21.71 21.30
CA HIS A 314 -7.21 20.36 21.46
C HIS A 314 -8.37 20.15 20.47
N HIS A 315 -8.05 19.96 19.20
CA HIS A 315 -8.99 19.42 18.26
C HIS A 315 -9.26 17.99 18.71
N LYS A 316 -10.42 17.78 19.26
CA LYS A 316 -10.88 16.43 19.63
C LYS A 316 -10.98 15.50 18.42
N THR A 317 -10.90 16.05 17.21
CA THR A 317 -11.16 15.32 15.95
C THR A 317 -10.04 15.59 14.93
N ILE A 318 -9.40 14.52 14.47
CA ILE A 318 -8.44 14.50 13.37
C ILE A 318 -9.20 14.51 12.04
N LYS A 319 -8.90 15.47 11.17
CA LYS A 319 -9.48 15.59 9.82
C LYS A 319 -8.50 15.28 8.70
N GLY A 320 -7.23 15.09 9.02
CA GLY A 320 -6.20 14.67 8.09
C GLY A 320 -6.36 13.22 7.66
N PHE A 321 -6.61 12.98 6.36
CA PHE A 321 -6.69 11.63 5.83
C PHE A 321 -5.34 10.95 5.80
N SER A 322 -5.27 9.71 6.29
CA SER A 322 -4.08 8.86 6.24
C SER A 322 -4.30 7.68 5.27
N PRO A 323 -3.46 7.50 4.24
CA PRO A 323 -3.59 6.40 3.27
C PRO A 323 -3.30 5.00 3.82
N VAL A 324 -3.28 4.79 5.10
CA VAL A 324 -3.15 3.54 5.87
C VAL A 324 -2.06 2.59 5.35
N TYR A 325 -2.39 1.62 4.47
CA TYR A 325 -1.48 0.55 3.98
C TYR A 325 -1.36 0.56 2.45
N GLY A 326 -1.56 1.72 1.84
CA GLY A 326 -1.46 1.88 0.39
C GLY A 326 -0.04 1.76 -0.17
N SER A 327 0.07 1.68 -1.49
CA SER A 327 1.36 1.69 -2.21
C SER A 327 1.84 3.13 -2.39
N HIS A 328 2.76 3.54 -1.54
CA HIS A 328 3.16 4.93 -1.34
C HIS A 328 3.68 5.61 -2.61
N HIS A 329 4.56 4.98 -3.35
CA HIS A 329 5.21 5.56 -4.52
C HIS A 329 4.31 5.67 -5.77
N LYS A 330 3.06 5.22 -5.71
CA LYS A 330 2.14 5.30 -6.86
C LYS A 330 1.43 6.63 -7.02
N PHE A 331 1.47 7.49 -6.00
CA PHE A 331 0.56 8.63 -5.89
C PHE A 331 1.28 9.88 -5.39
N TYR A 332 0.77 11.04 -5.79
CA TYR A 332 1.11 12.36 -5.24
C TYR A 332 2.55 12.82 -5.50
N GLY A 333 3.12 12.43 -6.63
CA GLY A 333 4.48 12.76 -7.05
C GLY A 333 5.49 11.67 -6.71
N ALA A 334 6.43 11.41 -7.60
CA ALA A 334 7.42 10.35 -7.49
C ALA A 334 8.47 10.61 -6.42
N MET A 335 8.67 11.87 -6.01
CA MET A 335 9.63 12.20 -4.94
C MET A 335 9.13 11.85 -3.54
N ASP A 336 7.88 11.39 -3.39
CA ASP A 336 7.25 10.87 -2.16
C ASP A 336 7.13 11.87 -1.01
N PHE A 337 7.22 13.18 -1.27
CA PHE A 337 7.17 14.19 -0.21
C PHE A 337 5.82 14.27 0.51
N PHE A 338 4.72 13.88 -0.14
CA PHE A 338 3.37 14.18 0.37
C PHE A 338 2.55 12.95 0.72
N TYR A 339 3.03 11.76 0.43
CA TYR A 339 2.24 10.56 0.64
C TYR A 339 2.22 10.11 2.11
N LEU A 340 3.34 9.78 2.70
CA LEU A 340 3.44 9.38 4.12
C LEU A 340 4.46 10.20 4.88
N SER A 341 5.13 11.11 4.20
CA SER A 341 6.09 11.92 4.91
C SER A 341 5.36 12.78 5.93
N THR A 342 5.79 12.67 7.16
CA THR A 342 5.28 13.48 8.25
C THR A 342 5.49 14.95 7.93
N TYR A 343 4.44 15.73 8.11
CA TYR A 343 4.57 17.16 8.22
C TYR A 343 5.13 17.51 9.59
N TYR A 344 5.73 18.68 9.71
CA TYR A 344 6.28 19.13 10.97
C TYR A 344 5.26 19.04 12.11
N ASN A 345 5.65 18.43 13.22
CA ASN A 345 4.80 18.18 14.40
C ASN A 345 3.55 17.30 14.14
N GLY A 346 3.58 16.42 13.14
CA GLY A 346 2.49 15.49 12.85
C GLY A 346 1.23 16.15 12.28
N PHE A 347 1.33 17.44 11.93
CA PHE A 347 0.25 18.18 11.32
C PHE A 347 -0.01 17.70 9.87
N THR A 348 -1.27 17.50 9.49
CA THR A 348 -1.66 17.05 8.16
C THR A 348 -2.65 18.02 7.53
N PRO A 349 -2.17 19.00 6.71
CA PRO A 349 -3.04 20.02 6.11
C PRO A 349 -3.89 19.50 4.96
N GLY A 350 -3.86 18.17 4.70
CA GLY A 350 -4.44 17.59 3.52
C GLY A 350 -3.65 17.91 2.26
N LEU A 351 -4.07 17.31 1.15
CA LEU A 351 -3.37 17.43 -0.12
C LEU A 351 -4.36 17.57 -1.28
N GLN A 352 -4.04 18.42 -2.22
CA GLN A 352 -4.61 18.49 -3.57
C GLN A 352 -3.50 18.19 -4.57
N ASN A 353 -3.73 17.25 -5.46
CA ASN A 353 -2.81 16.86 -6.52
C ASN A 353 -3.52 16.91 -7.87
N TYR A 354 -3.18 17.89 -8.70
CA TYR A 354 -3.61 17.96 -10.09
C TYR A 354 -2.49 17.41 -10.95
N TYR A 355 -2.79 16.46 -11.82
CA TYR A 355 -1.74 15.87 -12.64
C TYR A 355 -2.17 15.60 -14.08
N LEU A 356 -1.17 15.73 -14.97
CA LEU A 356 -1.28 15.39 -16.38
C LEU A 356 -0.05 14.55 -16.76
N GLY A 357 -0.24 13.57 -17.62
CA GLY A 357 0.86 12.71 -18.06
C GLY A 357 0.69 12.19 -19.48
N VAL A 358 1.80 11.78 -20.02
CA VAL A 358 1.90 11.17 -21.36
C VAL A 358 2.75 9.91 -21.24
N ASN A 359 2.20 8.80 -21.73
CA ASN A 359 2.92 7.55 -21.85
C ASN A 359 3.16 7.30 -23.35
N PHE A 360 4.41 7.02 -23.71
CA PHE A 360 4.80 6.72 -25.07
C PHE A 360 5.47 5.36 -25.16
N LYS A 361 4.91 4.45 -25.94
CA LYS A 361 5.39 3.09 -26.15
C LYS A 361 5.75 2.86 -27.62
N PRO A 362 6.95 3.30 -28.05
CA PRO A 362 7.35 3.17 -29.47
C PRO A 362 7.40 1.73 -29.94
N ILE A 363 7.84 0.82 -29.07
CA ILE A 363 7.88 -0.63 -29.28
C ILE A 363 7.41 -1.35 -28.02
N ASN A 364 7.05 -2.64 -28.15
CA ASN A 364 6.54 -3.42 -27.01
C ASN A 364 7.51 -3.53 -25.82
N LYS A 365 8.79 -3.37 -26.07
CA LYS A 365 9.87 -3.52 -25.07
C LYS A 365 10.29 -2.21 -24.41
N LEU A 366 9.82 -1.07 -24.90
CA LEU A 366 10.28 0.25 -24.44
C LEU A 366 9.09 1.18 -24.21
N ARG A 367 9.04 1.78 -23.02
CA ARG A 367 8.05 2.77 -22.63
C ARG A 367 8.74 3.97 -21.99
N PHE A 368 8.24 5.15 -22.30
CA PHE A 368 8.57 6.41 -21.68
C PHE A 368 7.32 6.97 -21.03
N ASP A 369 7.46 7.52 -19.83
CA ASP A 369 6.39 8.18 -19.11
C ASP A 369 6.87 9.58 -18.70
N VAL A 370 6.03 10.58 -18.90
CA VAL A 370 6.22 11.94 -18.41
C VAL A 370 4.99 12.32 -17.66
N ALA A 371 5.14 12.87 -16.45
CA ALA A 371 4.03 13.39 -15.68
C ALA A 371 4.39 14.76 -15.06
N TYR A 372 3.37 15.60 -14.93
CA TYR A 372 3.45 16.87 -14.24
C TYR A 372 2.41 16.89 -13.14
N HIS A 373 2.82 17.34 -11.96
CA HIS A 373 1.98 17.48 -10.78
C HIS A 373 2.01 18.93 -10.29
N TYR A 374 0.84 19.49 -10.05
CA TYR A 374 0.65 20.68 -9.23
C TYR A 374 0.11 20.24 -7.87
N LEU A 375 0.85 20.55 -6.83
CA LEU A 375 0.60 20.08 -5.46
C LEU A 375 0.24 21.27 -4.56
N ALA A 376 -0.82 21.13 -3.78
CA ALA A 376 -1.31 22.17 -2.89
C ALA A 376 -1.90 21.54 -1.60
N ILE A 377 -1.94 22.30 -0.50
CA ILE A 377 -2.66 21.89 0.70
C ILE A 377 -4.17 22.00 0.50
N ALA A 378 -4.95 21.12 1.13
CA ALA A 378 -6.41 21.11 1.02
C ALA A 378 -7.07 22.12 1.96
N THR A 379 -6.47 22.43 3.10
CA THR A 379 -7.01 23.38 4.07
C THR A 379 -6.62 24.83 3.75
N ASN A 380 -7.41 25.77 4.27
CA ASN A 380 -7.04 27.19 4.23
C ASN A 380 -6.13 27.52 5.41
N THR A 381 -5.10 28.29 5.16
CA THR A 381 -4.22 28.84 6.18
C THR A 381 -4.28 30.37 6.17
N LYS A 382 -3.97 31.00 7.29
CA LYS A 382 -3.99 32.46 7.38
C LYS A 382 -2.71 33.10 6.86
N TYR A 383 -1.58 32.38 6.88
CA TYR A 383 -0.24 32.96 6.65
C TYR A 383 0.56 32.21 5.57
N LEU A 384 0.09 31.09 5.07
CA LEU A 384 0.74 30.31 4.03
C LEU A 384 -0.14 30.25 2.78
N ASP A 385 0.47 30.36 1.63
CA ASP A 385 -0.18 30.04 0.36
C ASP A 385 -0.50 28.56 0.28
N LYS A 386 -1.50 28.20 -0.53
CA LYS A 386 -1.86 26.79 -0.69
C LYS A 386 -0.85 25.97 -1.47
N THR A 387 -0.11 26.60 -2.37
CA THR A 387 0.83 25.90 -3.26
C THR A 387 1.95 25.26 -2.47
N LEU A 388 2.14 23.95 -2.66
CA LEU A 388 3.29 23.21 -2.16
C LEU A 388 4.42 23.19 -3.18
N GLY A 389 4.09 23.07 -4.46
CA GLY A 389 5.06 23.09 -5.54
C GLY A 389 4.59 22.42 -6.81
N HIS A 390 5.54 22.29 -7.73
CA HIS A 390 5.36 21.69 -9.05
C HIS A 390 6.37 20.56 -9.22
N GLU A 391 5.92 19.36 -9.55
CA GLU A 391 6.81 18.23 -9.82
C GLU A 391 6.69 17.81 -11.28
N LEU A 392 7.83 17.63 -11.93
CA LEU A 392 7.94 17.07 -13.27
C LEU A 392 8.70 15.76 -13.19
N GLU A 393 8.10 14.70 -13.70
CA GLU A 393 8.61 13.35 -13.67
C GLU A 393 8.89 12.84 -15.07
N PHE A 394 9.97 12.12 -15.21
CA PHE A 394 10.29 11.34 -16.39
C PHE A 394 10.69 9.93 -15.97
N SER A 395 10.18 8.92 -16.67
CA SER A 395 10.70 7.55 -16.54
C SER A 395 10.80 6.84 -17.88
N ALA A 396 11.71 5.88 -17.96
CA ALA A 396 11.87 4.98 -19.08
C ALA A 396 11.96 3.54 -18.57
N VAL A 397 11.24 2.63 -19.20
CA VAL A 397 11.23 1.20 -18.88
C VAL A 397 11.59 0.42 -20.14
N TYR A 398 12.70 -0.33 -20.08
CA TYR A 398 13.14 -1.21 -21.16
C TYR A 398 13.15 -2.66 -20.68
N THR A 399 12.39 -3.52 -21.35
CA THR A 399 12.24 -4.95 -21.03
C THR A 399 12.75 -5.76 -22.22
N PRO A 400 14.08 -5.98 -22.37
CA PRO A 400 14.66 -6.69 -23.51
C PRO A 400 14.14 -8.12 -23.64
N ILE A 401 14.02 -8.80 -22.52
CA ILE A 401 13.39 -10.11 -22.36
C ILE A 401 12.50 -10.08 -21.13
N LYS A 402 11.57 -11.03 -20.99
CA LYS A 402 10.56 -11.03 -19.89
C LYS A 402 11.18 -11.11 -18.50
N GLU A 403 12.37 -11.66 -18.37
CA GLU A 403 13.08 -11.82 -17.10
C GLU A 403 13.88 -10.58 -16.68
N ILE A 404 14.12 -9.62 -17.57
CA ILE A 404 14.97 -8.45 -17.30
C ILE A 404 14.20 -7.16 -17.57
N SER A 405 14.17 -6.27 -16.59
CA SER A 405 13.66 -4.91 -16.72
C SER A 405 14.72 -3.91 -16.27
N LEU A 406 15.02 -2.95 -17.14
CA LEU A 406 15.86 -1.80 -16.86
C LEU A 406 14.94 -0.57 -16.77
N MET A 407 15.01 0.14 -15.66
CA MET A 407 14.16 1.28 -15.42
C MET A 407 15.02 2.47 -15.01
N LEU A 408 14.77 3.62 -15.63
CA LEU A 408 15.40 4.89 -15.33
C LEU A 408 14.32 5.88 -14.94
N GLY A 409 14.56 6.71 -13.94
CA GLY A 409 13.68 7.81 -13.59
C GLY A 409 14.44 9.06 -13.21
N TYR A 410 13.79 10.17 -13.44
CA TYR A 410 14.23 11.48 -12.99
C TYR A 410 13.03 12.33 -12.62
N SER A 411 13.08 12.93 -11.44
CA SER A 411 12.07 13.87 -10.97
C SER A 411 12.73 15.19 -10.59
N PHE A 412 12.05 16.25 -10.95
CA PHE A 412 12.40 17.63 -10.63
C PHE A 412 11.22 18.26 -9.90
N MET A 413 11.46 18.87 -8.75
CA MET A 413 10.45 19.60 -8.02
C MET A 413 10.89 21.03 -7.73
N HIS A 414 10.04 21.97 -8.07
CA HIS A 414 10.12 23.35 -7.62
C HIS A 414 9.20 23.52 -6.41
N GLY A 415 9.80 23.48 -5.21
CA GLY A 415 9.09 23.65 -3.94
C GLY A 415 8.79 25.10 -3.62
N SER A 416 7.70 25.34 -2.91
CA SER A 416 7.31 26.66 -2.41
C SER A 416 7.79 26.89 -0.97
N LYS A 417 7.72 28.14 -0.50
CA LYS A 417 7.94 28.46 0.92
C LYS A 417 6.98 27.70 1.84
N THR A 418 5.76 27.45 1.41
CA THR A 418 4.80 26.65 2.17
C THR A 418 5.30 25.21 2.36
N MET A 419 5.89 24.61 1.32
CA MET A 419 6.52 23.30 1.44
C MET A 419 7.70 23.33 2.42
N GLU A 420 8.59 24.32 2.31
CA GLU A 420 9.73 24.48 3.20
C GLU A 420 9.31 24.54 4.67
N GLU A 421 8.32 25.37 4.97
CA GLU A 421 7.83 25.51 6.35
C GLU A 421 7.12 24.24 6.88
N LEU A 422 6.29 23.60 6.04
CA LEU A 422 5.50 22.44 6.47
C LEU A 422 6.31 21.15 6.53
N LYS A 423 7.33 21.00 5.70
CA LYS A 423 8.16 19.79 5.61
C LYS A 423 9.50 19.93 6.28
N ARG A 424 9.89 21.14 6.66
CA ARG A 424 11.24 21.45 7.16
C ARG A 424 12.31 20.98 6.17
N VAL A 425 12.12 21.28 4.91
CA VAL A 425 13.07 21.01 3.85
C VAL A 425 13.55 22.32 3.28
N ASP A 426 14.85 22.39 3.02
CA ASP A 426 15.41 23.48 2.22
C ASP A 426 15.23 23.10 0.75
N THR A 427 14.43 23.85 0.02
CA THR A 427 14.26 23.63 -1.41
C THR A 427 15.28 24.41 -2.22
N ASN A 428 15.82 25.52 -1.69
CA ASN A 428 16.56 26.52 -2.48
C ASN A 428 15.97 26.69 -3.90
N GLY A 429 14.65 26.50 -3.96
CA GLY A 429 13.82 26.53 -5.16
C GLY A 429 13.74 25.23 -5.96
N ASN A 430 14.70 24.30 -5.85
CA ASN A 430 14.73 23.12 -6.73
C ASN A 430 15.26 21.86 -6.04
N LEU A 431 14.52 20.77 -6.21
CA LEU A 431 14.87 19.43 -5.74
C LEU A 431 14.98 18.48 -6.91
N HIS A 432 15.90 17.55 -6.83
CA HIS A 432 16.17 16.59 -7.90
C HIS A 432 16.30 15.17 -7.35
N TRP A 433 15.75 14.22 -8.06
CA TRP A 433 15.91 12.80 -7.79
C TRP A 433 16.10 12.04 -9.09
N ALA A 434 17.18 11.29 -9.20
CA ALA A 434 17.43 10.39 -10.31
C ALA A 434 17.67 8.98 -9.79
N TRP A 435 17.24 7.98 -10.52
CA TRP A 435 17.44 6.59 -10.16
C TRP A 435 17.55 5.68 -11.38
N LEU A 436 18.30 4.61 -11.20
CA LEU A 436 18.39 3.50 -12.15
C LEU A 436 18.08 2.20 -11.40
N ASN A 437 17.09 1.45 -11.87
CA ASN A 437 16.66 0.19 -11.28
C ASN A 437 16.84 -0.95 -12.29
N VAL A 438 17.56 -1.98 -11.89
CA VAL A 438 17.76 -3.22 -12.65
C VAL A 438 17.02 -4.32 -11.92
N ILE A 439 16.09 -4.99 -12.61
CA ILE A 439 15.31 -6.10 -12.07
C ILE A 439 15.53 -7.32 -12.94
N VAL A 440 15.95 -8.43 -12.30
CA VAL A 440 16.15 -9.73 -12.95
C VAL A 440 15.31 -10.77 -12.24
N ARG A 441 14.42 -11.47 -12.96
CA ARG A 441 13.49 -12.47 -12.43
C ARG A 441 13.64 -13.81 -13.13
N PRO A 442 14.70 -14.57 -12.85
CA PRO A 442 14.90 -15.89 -13.44
C PRO A 442 13.95 -16.92 -12.82
N ARG A 443 13.44 -17.82 -13.65
CA ARG A 443 12.82 -19.06 -13.18
C ARG A 443 13.85 -20.16 -13.24
N PHE A 444 14.29 -20.65 -12.08
CA PHE A 444 15.32 -21.67 -11.97
C PHE A 444 14.81 -23.07 -12.30
N LEU A 445 13.60 -23.38 -11.86
CA LEU A 445 13.00 -24.70 -12.05
C LEU A 445 11.49 -24.61 -12.17
N GLN A 446 10.92 -25.40 -13.03
CA GLN A 446 9.49 -25.73 -13.02
C GLN A 446 9.32 -27.19 -13.40
N VAL A 447 8.75 -27.97 -12.49
CA VAL A 447 8.46 -29.40 -12.67
C VAL A 447 6.96 -29.61 -12.57
N LYS A 448 6.46 -30.50 -13.41
CA LYS A 448 5.04 -30.94 -13.41
C LYS A 448 4.99 -32.45 -13.41
N TRP A 449 4.19 -33.07 -12.54
CA TRP A 449 4.03 -34.52 -12.42
C TRP A 449 2.63 -34.93 -11.97
#